data_8407cb849b1f0cce75f2e6fe0fe1485b
#
_entry.id   8407cb849b1f0cce75f2e6fe0fe1485b
#
_cell.length_a   1.000
_cell.length_b   1.000
_cell.length_c   1.000
_cell.angle_alpha   90.00
_cell.angle_beta   90.00
_cell.angle_gamma   90.00
#
_symmetry.space_group_name_H-M   'P 1'
#
loop_
_entity.id
_entity.type
_entity.pdbx_description
1 polymer ?
#
loop_
_entity_poly.entity_id
_entity_poly.type
_entity_poly.pdbx_seq_one_letter_code
_entity_poly.pdbx_strand_id
1 'polypeptide(L)'
;MYKRQIYRFDGFGDAVSKVTGILMPFIYGAVIAYLLKPVCNTIEGFLHRIFPEKLHSMANMLAIAATLLFGVLVVYALVMMVVPQLITSVTSLYYTAQTSITRFMRWVNTQEVFLDNETLMGYFNNAYDAIADNLTTLRTTLLPSLQNIQGILSGVGVGVMSVVTWFKNLLIGLIVAVYLLASRKKFAKQAKMILYSVVKPHWAQLIQEEVLYADKMFGGFINGKIMDSAIIGVLCYFACIIF
;
A
#
# COMPACT_ATOMS: atom_id res chain seq x y z
N MET A 1 39.25 24.04 12.87
CA MET A 1 39.18 22.60 12.55
C MET A 1 37.79 21.99 12.49
N TYR A 2 36.75 22.66 13.00
CA TYR A 2 35.36 22.15 13.08
C TYR A 2 34.53 22.27 11.79
N LYS A 3 34.86 23.13 10.83
CA LYS A 3 34.10 23.29 9.58
C LYS A 3 34.18 22.09 8.62
N ARG A 4 35.21 21.24 8.70
CA ARG A 4 35.33 20.04 7.85
C ARG A 4 34.49 18.84 8.32
N GLN A 5 34.02 18.82 9.56
CA GLN A 5 33.19 17.74 10.09
C GLN A 5 31.72 17.89 9.69
N ILE A 6 31.24 19.11 9.50
CA ILE A 6 29.85 19.39 9.09
C ILE A 6 29.61 18.97 7.63
N TYR A 7 30.60 19.15 6.73
CA TYR A 7 30.53 18.68 5.33
C TYR A 7 30.50 17.15 5.16
N ARG A 8 30.89 16.38 6.17
CA ARG A 8 30.80 14.90 6.13
C ARG A 8 29.40 14.37 6.49
N PHE A 9 28.58 15.17 7.14
CA PHE A 9 27.22 14.78 7.50
C PHE A 9 26.29 14.75 6.28
N ASP A 10 26.44 15.67 5.35
CA ASP A 10 25.67 15.68 4.10
C ASP A 10 26.02 14.45 3.22
N GLY A 11 27.31 14.12 3.12
CA GLY A 11 27.74 12.91 2.40
C GLY A 11 27.29 11.60 3.05
N PHE A 12 27.09 11.58 4.36
CA PHE A 12 26.53 10.40 5.07
C PHE A 12 25.02 10.27 4.80
N GLY A 13 24.28 11.38 4.81
CA GLY A 13 22.86 11.42 4.43
C GLY A 13 22.63 10.92 3.01
N ASP A 14 23.44 11.37 2.05
CA ASP A 14 23.39 10.92 0.66
C ASP A 14 23.74 9.43 0.51
N ALA A 15 24.73 8.93 1.25
CA ALA A 15 25.08 7.52 1.22
C ALA A 15 23.96 6.65 1.80
N VAL A 16 23.36 7.05 2.92
CA VAL A 16 22.22 6.36 3.52
C VAL A 16 21.02 6.38 2.57
N SER A 17 20.72 7.51 1.95
CA SER A 17 19.62 7.64 0.98
C SER A 17 19.82 6.72 -0.23
N LYS A 18 21.03 6.65 -0.78
CA LYS A 18 21.36 5.73 -1.89
C LYS A 18 21.22 4.26 -1.49
N VAL A 19 21.74 3.88 -0.31
CA VAL A 19 21.62 2.52 0.21
C VAL A 19 20.15 2.16 0.46
N THR A 20 19.38 3.06 1.04
CA THR A 20 17.94 2.87 1.27
C THR A 20 17.20 2.72 -0.06
N GLY A 21 17.51 3.52 -1.07
CA GLY A 21 16.93 3.41 -2.41
C GLY A 21 17.18 2.05 -3.07
N ILE A 22 18.38 1.50 -2.91
CA ILE A 22 18.74 0.14 -3.40
C ILE A 22 18.01 -0.95 -2.59
N LEU A 23 17.82 -0.75 -1.28
CA LEU A 23 17.16 -1.72 -0.40
C LEU A 23 15.63 -1.69 -0.48
N MET A 24 15.03 -0.60 -0.96
CA MET A 24 13.56 -0.45 -1.05
C MET A 24 12.85 -1.63 -1.73
N PRO A 25 13.28 -2.12 -2.90
CA PRO A 25 12.62 -3.29 -3.53
C PRO A 25 12.68 -4.54 -2.66
N PHE A 26 13.79 -4.73 -1.91
CA PHE A 26 13.94 -5.86 -0.98
C PHE A 26 13.02 -5.72 0.23
N ILE A 27 12.87 -4.52 0.78
CA ILE A 27 11.95 -4.23 1.87
C ILE A 27 10.51 -4.50 1.43
N TYR A 28 10.10 -3.99 0.25
CA TYR A 28 8.77 -4.27 -0.30
C TYR A 28 8.55 -5.77 -0.53
N GLY A 29 9.54 -6.46 -1.11
CA GLY A 29 9.47 -7.91 -1.27
C GLY A 29 9.33 -8.66 0.05
N ALA A 30 10.03 -8.24 1.09
CA ALA A 30 9.95 -8.83 2.43
C ALA A 30 8.56 -8.60 3.07
N VAL A 31 8.01 -7.39 2.96
CA VAL A 31 6.67 -7.07 3.46
C VAL A 31 5.61 -7.90 2.74
N ILE A 32 5.68 -7.98 1.40
CA ILE A 32 4.77 -8.79 0.59
C ILE A 32 4.87 -10.27 0.98
N ALA A 33 6.09 -10.81 1.10
CA ALA A 33 6.31 -12.19 1.52
C ALA A 33 5.74 -12.47 2.92
N TYR A 34 5.90 -11.52 3.85
CA TYR A 34 5.35 -11.64 5.20
C TYR A 34 3.81 -11.63 5.20
N LEU A 35 3.19 -10.73 4.47
CA LEU A 35 1.73 -10.64 4.34
C LEU A 35 1.13 -11.89 3.66
N LEU A 36 1.83 -12.46 2.68
CA LEU A 36 1.39 -13.66 1.97
C LEU A 36 1.72 -14.96 2.71
N LYS A 37 2.55 -14.92 3.76
CA LYS A 37 2.94 -16.10 4.57
C LYS A 37 1.73 -16.92 5.06
N PRO A 38 0.67 -16.34 5.65
CA PRO A 38 -0.48 -17.12 6.11
C PRO A 38 -1.21 -17.81 4.96
N VAL A 39 -1.41 -17.12 3.84
CA VAL A 39 -2.05 -17.69 2.63
C VAL A 39 -1.20 -18.83 2.08
N CYS A 40 0.12 -18.64 1.97
CA CYS A 40 1.06 -19.67 1.52
C CYS A 40 1.02 -20.91 2.43
N ASN A 41 0.99 -20.73 3.75
CA ASN A 41 0.91 -21.85 4.69
C ASN A 41 -0.39 -22.65 4.54
N THR A 42 -1.51 -21.98 4.29
CA THR A 42 -2.81 -22.62 4.08
C THR A 42 -2.80 -23.44 2.78
N ILE A 43 -2.29 -22.87 1.69
CA ILE A 43 -2.18 -23.56 0.40
C ILE A 43 -1.17 -24.72 0.48
N GLU A 44 -0.01 -24.51 1.11
CA GLU A 44 0.99 -25.57 1.33
C GLU A 44 0.37 -26.74 2.12
N GLY A 45 -0.35 -26.44 3.21
CA GLY A 45 -1.01 -27.46 4.02
C GLY A 45 -2.10 -28.25 3.24
N PHE A 46 -2.81 -27.59 2.33
CA PHE A 46 -3.80 -28.23 1.47
C PHE A 46 -3.13 -29.13 0.41
N LEU A 47 -2.07 -28.60 -0.25
CA LEU A 47 -1.34 -29.37 -1.25
C LEU A 47 -0.63 -30.60 -0.65
N HIS A 48 -0.08 -30.48 0.55
CA HIS A 48 0.57 -31.61 1.24
C HIS A 48 -0.40 -32.74 1.63
N ARG A 49 -1.71 -32.47 1.69
CA ARG A 49 -2.72 -33.50 1.90
C ARG A 49 -3.06 -34.26 0.61
N ILE A 50 -2.85 -33.63 -0.54
CA ILE A 50 -3.19 -34.20 -1.86
C ILE A 50 -1.99 -34.90 -2.47
N PHE A 51 -0.77 -34.37 -2.31
CA PHE A 51 0.42 -34.89 -2.94
C PHE A 51 1.18 -35.87 -2.02
N PRO A 52 1.68 -37.01 -2.57
CA PRO A 52 2.51 -37.95 -1.83
C PRO A 52 3.83 -37.33 -1.41
N GLU A 53 4.45 -37.86 -0.33
CA GLU A 53 5.68 -37.32 0.30
C GLU A 53 6.85 -37.08 -0.68
N LYS A 54 6.98 -37.90 -1.72
CA LYS A 54 8.04 -37.76 -2.73
C LYS A 54 7.93 -36.49 -3.57
N LEU A 55 6.74 -35.87 -3.64
CA LEU A 55 6.46 -34.67 -4.44
C LEU A 55 6.29 -33.39 -3.58
N HIS A 56 6.59 -33.43 -2.28
CA HIS A 56 6.45 -32.27 -1.39
C HIS A 56 7.29 -31.06 -1.84
N SER A 57 8.43 -31.27 -2.49
CA SER A 57 9.24 -30.17 -3.06
C SER A 57 8.50 -29.43 -4.18
N MET A 58 7.81 -30.17 -5.05
CA MET A 58 6.97 -29.59 -6.11
C MET A 58 5.72 -28.94 -5.52
N ALA A 59 5.11 -29.54 -4.50
CA ALA A 59 3.96 -28.98 -3.80
C ALA A 59 4.29 -27.59 -3.17
N ASN A 60 5.47 -27.46 -2.57
CA ASN A 60 5.93 -26.20 -2.02
C ASN A 60 6.13 -25.11 -3.10
N MET A 61 6.75 -25.45 -4.22
CA MET A 61 6.91 -24.51 -5.34
C MET A 61 5.54 -24.08 -5.91
N LEU A 62 4.63 -25.03 -6.06
CA LEU A 62 3.28 -24.78 -6.56
C LEU A 62 2.48 -23.93 -5.57
N ALA A 63 2.62 -24.16 -4.26
CA ALA A 63 2.00 -23.34 -3.22
C ALA A 63 2.46 -21.89 -3.28
N ILE A 64 3.78 -21.66 -3.45
CA ILE A 64 4.34 -20.31 -3.58
C ILE A 64 3.82 -19.64 -4.84
N ALA A 65 3.85 -20.33 -5.99
CA ALA A 65 3.35 -19.79 -7.25
C ALA A 65 1.86 -19.44 -7.18
N ALA A 66 1.04 -20.34 -6.62
CA ALA A 66 -0.39 -20.10 -6.41
C ALA A 66 -0.65 -18.92 -5.46
N THR A 67 0.13 -18.81 -4.39
CA THR A 67 0.02 -17.70 -3.43
C THR A 67 0.34 -16.35 -4.07
N LEU A 68 1.37 -16.30 -4.90
CA LEU A 68 1.76 -15.09 -5.60
C LEU A 68 0.73 -14.70 -6.67
N LEU A 69 0.26 -15.68 -7.44
CA LEU A 69 -0.80 -15.47 -8.40
C LEU A 69 -2.07 -14.93 -7.71
N PHE A 70 -2.45 -15.52 -6.59
CA PHE A 70 -3.57 -15.05 -5.77
C PHE A 70 -3.35 -13.62 -5.28
N GLY A 71 -2.16 -13.29 -4.74
CA GLY A 71 -1.82 -11.96 -4.29
C GLY A 71 -1.90 -10.91 -5.41
N VAL A 72 -1.35 -11.21 -6.58
CA VAL A 72 -1.42 -10.34 -7.76
C VAL A 72 -2.87 -10.16 -8.22
N LEU A 73 -3.66 -11.22 -8.24
CA LEU A 73 -5.07 -11.18 -8.64
C LEU A 73 -5.91 -10.36 -7.67
N VAL A 74 -5.68 -10.48 -6.37
CA VAL A 74 -6.36 -9.66 -5.35
C VAL A 74 -6.01 -8.18 -5.52
N VAL A 75 -4.74 -7.85 -5.68
CA VAL A 75 -4.32 -6.44 -5.91
C VAL A 75 -4.94 -5.92 -7.20
N TYR A 76 -4.90 -6.68 -8.28
CA TYR A 76 -5.52 -6.31 -9.56
C TYR A 76 -7.02 -6.04 -9.40
N ALA A 77 -7.75 -6.94 -8.75
CA ALA A 77 -9.19 -6.79 -8.51
C ALA A 77 -9.50 -5.55 -7.66
N LEU A 78 -8.72 -5.33 -6.58
CA LEU A 78 -8.88 -4.15 -5.73
C LEU A 78 -8.66 -2.85 -6.52
N VAL A 79 -7.60 -2.79 -7.32
CA VAL A 79 -7.31 -1.58 -8.10
C VAL A 79 -8.38 -1.33 -9.16
N MET A 80 -8.82 -2.38 -9.87
CA MET A 80 -9.90 -2.28 -10.87
C MET A 80 -11.24 -1.87 -10.27
N MET A 81 -11.49 -2.23 -9.01
CA MET A 81 -12.72 -1.85 -8.30
C MET A 81 -12.63 -0.44 -7.70
N VAL A 82 -11.52 -0.12 -7.05
CA VAL A 82 -11.39 1.11 -6.25
C VAL A 82 -11.04 2.33 -7.11
N VAL A 83 -10.12 2.18 -8.07
CA VAL A 83 -9.63 3.34 -8.84
C VAL A 83 -10.73 4.03 -9.66
N PRO A 84 -11.57 3.32 -10.43
CA PRO A 84 -12.68 3.96 -11.15
C PRO A 84 -13.64 4.70 -10.21
N GLN A 85 -13.93 4.11 -9.06
CA GLN A 85 -14.81 4.70 -8.07
C GLN A 85 -14.23 5.95 -7.42
N LEU A 86 -12.91 5.96 -7.14
CA LEU A 86 -12.21 7.15 -6.67
C LEU A 86 -12.25 8.28 -7.71
N ILE A 87 -12.03 7.98 -8.99
CA ILE A 87 -12.10 8.98 -10.07
C ILE A 87 -13.50 9.60 -10.12
N THR A 88 -14.54 8.78 -10.10
CA THR A 88 -15.92 9.25 -10.08
C THR A 88 -16.24 10.08 -8.85
N SER A 89 -15.81 9.62 -7.67
CA SER A 89 -16.03 10.32 -6.38
C SER A 89 -15.31 11.67 -6.34
N VAL A 90 -14.04 11.74 -6.76
CA VAL A 90 -13.28 13.00 -6.81
C VAL A 90 -13.90 13.98 -7.82
N THR A 91 -14.30 13.47 -8.97
CA THR A 91 -14.96 14.30 -10.01
C THR A 91 -16.30 14.82 -9.53
N SER A 92 -17.13 13.96 -8.94
CA SER A 92 -18.43 14.35 -8.38
C SER A 92 -18.28 15.35 -7.24
N LEU A 93 -17.32 15.12 -6.32
CA LEU A 93 -17.01 16.05 -5.24
C LEU A 93 -16.62 17.43 -5.77
N TYR A 94 -15.75 17.48 -6.77
CA TYR A 94 -15.34 18.73 -7.41
C TYR A 94 -16.55 19.52 -7.95
N TYR A 95 -17.40 18.91 -8.77
CA TYR A 95 -18.56 19.58 -9.34
C TYR A 95 -19.61 19.97 -8.29
N THR A 96 -19.87 19.10 -7.33
CA THR A 96 -20.83 19.35 -6.25
C THR A 96 -20.34 20.46 -5.34
N ALA A 97 -19.07 20.45 -4.94
CA ALA A 97 -18.49 21.50 -4.12
C ALA A 97 -18.51 22.85 -4.84
N GLN A 98 -18.07 22.88 -6.12
CA GLN A 98 -18.08 24.11 -6.92
C GLN A 98 -19.49 24.69 -7.07
N THR A 99 -20.48 23.85 -7.36
CA THR A 99 -21.87 24.28 -7.48
C THR A 99 -22.43 24.79 -6.15
N SER A 100 -22.13 24.10 -5.05
CA SER A 100 -22.60 24.47 -3.70
C SER A 100 -22.01 25.78 -3.24
N ILE A 101 -20.70 25.97 -3.46
CA ILE A 101 -20.00 27.21 -3.09
C ILE A 101 -20.50 28.38 -3.93
N THR A 102 -20.68 28.20 -5.24
CA THR A 102 -21.22 29.24 -6.11
C THR A 102 -22.67 29.61 -5.71
N ARG A 103 -23.49 28.62 -5.34
CA ARG A 103 -24.83 28.85 -4.83
C ARG A 103 -24.83 29.60 -3.51
N PHE A 104 -23.93 29.26 -2.60
CA PHE A 104 -23.76 29.93 -1.33
C PHE A 104 -23.31 31.39 -1.53
N MET A 105 -22.31 31.64 -2.37
CA MET A 105 -21.85 32.99 -2.67
C MET A 105 -22.94 33.83 -3.34
N ARG A 106 -23.78 33.26 -4.22
CA ARG A 106 -24.92 33.94 -4.80
C ARG A 106 -25.96 34.30 -3.76
N TRP A 107 -26.20 33.42 -2.79
CA TRP A 107 -27.09 33.72 -1.66
C TRP A 107 -26.53 34.84 -0.78
N VAL A 108 -25.24 34.82 -0.43
CA VAL A 108 -24.54 35.88 0.34
C VAL A 108 -24.70 37.22 -0.40
N ASN A 109 -24.49 37.26 -1.70
CA ASN A 109 -24.61 38.47 -2.52
C ASN A 109 -26.05 39.01 -2.69
N THR A 110 -27.06 38.23 -2.31
CA THR A 110 -28.47 38.69 -2.30
C THR A 110 -28.93 39.22 -0.95
N GLN A 111 -28.11 39.07 0.12
CA GLN A 111 -28.46 39.56 1.45
C GLN A 111 -27.91 40.97 1.69
N GLU A 112 -28.78 41.96 1.90
CA GLU A 112 -28.39 43.34 2.12
C GLU A 112 -27.42 43.53 3.27
N VAL A 113 -27.54 42.70 4.33
CA VAL A 113 -26.66 42.74 5.52
C VAL A 113 -25.20 42.51 5.18
N PHE A 114 -24.89 41.72 4.16
CA PHE A 114 -23.53 41.45 3.71
C PHE A 114 -23.02 42.47 2.70
N LEU A 115 -23.91 43.06 1.92
CA LEU A 115 -23.58 44.09 0.93
C LEU A 115 -23.09 45.38 1.57
N ASP A 116 -23.64 45.72 2.74
CA ASP A 116 -23.32 46.95 3.49
C ASP A 116 -21.99 46.86 4.25
N ASN A 117 -21.35 45.67 4.31
CA ASN A 117 -20.13 45.44 5.05
C ASN A 117 -18.99 44.94 4.15
N GLU A 118 -18.26 45.85 3.55
CA GLU A 118 -17.14 45.60 2.63
C GLU A 118 -16.08 44.64 3.18
N THR A 119 -15.82 44.73 4.51
CA THR A 119 -14.86 43.88 5.20
C THR A 119 -15.31 42.42 5.25
N LEU A 120 -16.59 42.19 5.60
CA LEU A 120 -17.15 40.81 5.61
C LEU A 120 -17.17 40.20 4.23
N MET A 121 -17.54 40.99 3.21
CA MET A 121 -17.54 40.54 1.83
C MET A 121 -16.12 40.15 1.35
N GLY A 122 -15.10 40.91 1.78
CA GLY A 122 -13.69 40.56 1.53
C GLY A 122 -13.29 39.22 2.13
N TYR A 123 -13.70 38.89 3.36
CA TYR A 123 -13.44 37.58 3.97
C TYR A 123 -14.13 36.44 3.21
N PHE A 124 -15.38 36.61 2.78
CA PHE A 124 -16.08 35.60 2.01
C PHE A 124 -15.46 35.36 0.64
N ASN A 125 -15.04 36.39 -0.07
CA ASN A 125 -14.37 36.29 -1.35
C ASN A 125 -12.99 35.58 -1.20
N ASN A 126 -12.19 35.96 -0.20
CA ASN A 126 -10.92 35.31 0.06
C ASN A 126 -11.10 33.82 0.42
N ALA A 127 -12.12 33.47 1.21
CA ALA A 127 -12.45 32.09 1.54
C ALA A 127 -12.91 31.32 0.28
N TYR A 128 -13.71 31.94 -0.57
CA TYR A 128 -14.14 31.36 -1.85
C TYR A 128 -12.94 31.04 -2.76
N ASP A 129 -12.04 32.01 -2.95
CA ASP A 129 -10.85 31.84 -3.79
C ASP A 129 -9.94 30.74 -3.25
N ALA A 130 -9.70 30.72 -1.93
CA ALA A 130 -8.89 29.68 -1.29
C ALA A 130 -9.49 28.26 -1.46
N ILE A 131 -10.81 28.13 -1.36
CA ILE A 131 -11.49 26.85 -1.56
C ILE A 131 -11.47 26.46 -3.05
N ALA A 132 -11.72 27.40 -3.95
CA ALA A 132 -11.70 27.17 -5.40
C ALA A 132 -10.31 26.72 -5.88
N ASP A 133 -9.24 27.34 -5.39
CA ASP A 133 -7.85 26.97 -5.68
C ASP A 133 -7.52 25.56 -5.17
N ASN A 134 -7.91 25.24 -3.94
CA ASN A 134 -7.70 23.90 -3.37
C ASN A 134 -8.48 22.82 -4.15
N LEU A 135 -9.73 23.10 -4.57
CA LEU A 135 -10.51 22.19 -5.40
C LEU A 135 -9.88 21.99 -6.79
N THR A 136 -9.35 23.05 -7.38
CA THR A 136 -8.66 22.99 -8.66
C THR A 136 -7.36 22.17 -8.54
N THR A 137 -6.60 22.37 -7.46
CA THR A 137 -5.39 21.59 -7.17
C THR A 137 -5.71 20.11 -6.98
N LEU A 138 -6.76 19.77 -6.25
CA LEU A 138 -7.25 18.38 -6.14
C LEU A 138 -7.54 17.77 -7.51
N ARG A 139 -8.27 18.49 -8.36
CA ARG A 139 -8.59 18.01 -9.71
C ARG A 139 -7.36 17.83 -10.59
N THR A 140 -6.47 18.81 -10.63
CA THR A 140 -5.28 18.79 -11.51
C THR A 140 -4.19 17.84 -11.05
N THR A 141 -4.11 17.54 -9.76
CA THR A 141 -3.08 16.68 -9.19
C THR A 141 -3.55 15.23 -9.04
N LEU A 142 -4.74 15.02 -8.49
CA LEU A 142 -5.22 13.67 -8.19
C LEU A 142 -5.81 12.95 -9.40
N LEU A 143 -6.63 13.63 -10.23
CA LEU A 143 -7.28 12.98 -11.37
C LEU A 143 -6.29 12.39 -12.39
N PRO A 144 -5.25 13.13 -12.85
CA PRO A 144 -4.28 12.55 -13.78
C PRO A 144 -3.54 11.36 -13.18
N SER A 145 -3.21 11.41 -11.87
CA SER A 145 -2.54 10.30 -11.19
C SER A 145 -3.41 9.05 -11.16
N LEU A 146 -4.69 9.18 -10.84
CA LEU A 146 -5.65 8.07 -10.81
C LEU A 146 -5.94 7.54 -12.23
N GLN A 147 -6.07 8.42 -13.22
CA GLN A 147 -6.27 8.05 -14.62
C GLN A 147 -5.05 7.30 -15.18
N ASN A 148 -3.83 7.71 -14.80
CA ASN A 148 -2.62 7.00 -15.18
C ASN A 148 -2.60 5.56 -14.63
N ILE A 149 -3.02 5.35 -13.37
CA ILE A 149 -3.14 4.01 -12.78
C ILE A 149 -4.19 3.19 -13.54
N GLN A 150 -5.34 3.75 -13.82
CA GLN A 150 -6.39 3.09 -14.60
C GLN A 150 -5.93 2.78 -16.03
N GLY A 151 -5.23 3.70 -16.67
CA GLY A 151 -4.66 3.53 -18.02
C GLY A 151 -3.63 2.39 -18.07
N ILE A 152 -2.77 2.27 -17.06
CA ILE A 152 -1.81 1.16 -16.94
C ILE A 152 -2.55 -0.19 -16.89
N LEU A 153 -3.61 -0.27 -16.11
CA LEU A 153 -4.36 -1.51 -15.89
C LEU A 153 -5.26 -1.88 -17.07
N SER A 154 -5.83 -0.90 -17.75
CA SER A 154 -6.67 -1.11 -18.93
C SER A 154 -5.87 -1.28 -20.23
N GLY A 155 -4.54 -1.09 -20.18
CA GLY A 155 -3.69 -1.14 -21.36
C GLY A 155 -3.86 0.02 -22.34
N VAL A 156 -4.61 1.05 -21.96
CA VAL A 156 -4.93 2.20 -22.81
C VAL A 156 -4.18 3.45 -22.34
N GLY A 157 -3.25 3.94 -23.14
CA GLY A 157 -2.86 5.36 -23.11
C GLY A 157 -1.76 5.79 -22.14
N VAL A 158 -1.00 4.87 -21.51
CA VAL A 158 0.16 5.27 -20.70
C VAL A 158 1.45 5.08 -21.51
N GLY A 159 2.29 6.11 -21.51
CA GLY A 159 3.59 6.01 -22.19
C GLY A 159 4.34 4.76 -21.75
N VAL A 160 4.78 3.99 -22.73
CA VAL A 160 5.46 2.68 -22.58
C VAL A 160 6.54 2.70 -21.47
N MET A 161 7.19 3.83 -21.28
CA MET A 161 8.28 3.99 -20.30
C MET A 161 7.80 3.92 -18.84
N SER A 162 6.62 4.44 -18.51
CA SER A 162 6.04 4.35 -17.16
C SER A 162 5.63 2.92 -16.82
N VAL A 163 5.03 2.22 -17.79
CA VAL A 163 4.64 0.80 -17.66
C VAL A 163 5.87 -0.07 -17.44
N VAL A 164 6.92 0.13 -18.23
CA VAL A 164 8.17 -0.65 -18.12
C VAL A 164 8.84 -0.44 -16.75
N THR A 165 8.88 0.80 -16.26
CA THR A 165 9.49 1.10 -14.95
C THR A 165 8.68 0.50 -13.80
N TRP A 166 7.35 0.60 -13.85
CA TRP A 166 6.46 0.00 -12.87
C TRP A 166 6.58 -1.53 -12.88
N PHE A 167 6.54 -2.14 -14.07
CA PHE A 167 6.65 -3.59 -14.25
C PHE A 167 8.01 -4.11 -13.78
N LYS A 168 9.10 -3.40 -14.08
CA LYS A 168 10.45 -3.71 -13.58
C LYS A 168 10.48 -3.75 -12.05
N ASN A 169 9.96 -2.72 -11.39
CA ASN A 169 9.97 -2.66 -9.93
C ASN A 169 9.09 -3.72 -9.28
N LEU A 170 7.92 -3.97 -9.86
CA LEU A 170 7.03 -5.05 -9.44
C LEU A 170 7.71 -6.42 -9.60
N LEU A 171 8.36 -6.65 -10.74
CA LEU A 171 9.04 -7.91 -11.07
C LEU A 171 10.21 -8.18 -10.11
N ILE A 172 11.01 -7.15 -9.81
CA ILE A 172 12.09 -7.26 -8.82
C ILE A 172 11.51 -7.58 -7.43
N GLY A 173 10.49 -6.84 -6.98
CA GLY A 173 9.80 -7.10 -5.71
C GLY A 173 9.20 -8.51 -5.64
N LEU A 174 8.60 -8.97 -6.74
CA LEU A 174 8.03 -10.31 -6.85
C LEU A 174 9.11 -11.41 -6.76
N ILE A 175 10.22 -11.26 -7.50
CA ILE A 175 11.35 -12.19 -7.43
C ILE A 175 11.90 -12.26 -6.00
N VAL A 176 12.07 -11.12 -5.34
CA VAL A 176 12.51 -11.06 -3.94
C VAL A 176 11.49 -11.74 -3.03
N ALA A 177 10.20 -11.47 -3.20
CA ALA A 177 9.14 -12.10 -2.41
C ALA A 177 9.12 -13.63 -2.58
N VAL A 178 9.25 -14.12 -3.82
CA VAL A 178 9.40 -15.57 -4.12
C VAL A 178 10.58 -16.17 -3.38
N TYR A 179 11.74 -15.51 -3.50
CA TYR A 179 12.97 -16.01 -2.88
C TYR A 179 12.87 -16.04 -1.36
N LEU A 180 12.34 -14.98 -0.75
CA LEU A 180 12.14 -14.90 0.69
C LEU A 180 11.11 -15.92 1.18
N LEU A 181 10.00 -16.08 0.47
CA LEU A 181 8.95 -17.03 0.81
C LEU A 181 9.43 -18.48 0.68
N ALA A 182 10.19 -18.80 -0.38
CA ALA A 182 10.79 -20.12 -0.58
C ALA A 182 11.88 -20.44 0.46
N SER A 183 12.67 -19.44 0.83
CA SER A 183 13.80 -19.61 1.76
C SER A 183 13.49 -19.26 3.21
N ARG A 184 12.22 -18.97 3.56
CA ARG A 184 11.78 -18.48 4.87
C ARG A 184 12.29 -19.35 6.05
N LYS A 185 12.21 -20.69 5.94
CA LYS A 185 12.67 -21.63 6.95
C LYS A 185 14.20 -21.58 7.12
N LYS A 186 14.92 -21.41 6.01
CA LYS A 186 16.39 -21.29 6.00
C LYS A 186 16.85 -19.97 6.61
N PHE A 187 16.22 -18.85 6.24
CA PHE A 187 16.51 -17.54 6.81
C PHE A 187 16.25 -17.48 8.32
N ALA A 188 15.13 -18.04 8.78
CA ALA A 188 14.82 -18.11 10.21
C ALA A 188 15.89 -18.88 10.98
N LYS A 189 16.38 -20.02 10.43
CA LYS A 189 17.47 -20.79 11.04
C LYS A 189 18.80 -20.01 11.06
N GLN A 190 19.15 -19.35 9.96
CA GLN A 190 20.36 -18.53 9.86
C GLN A 190 20.34 -17.34 10.81
N ALA A 191 19.22 -16.61 10.87
CA ALA A 191 19.03 -15.49 11.79
C ALA A 191 19.18 -15.93 13.25
N LYS A 192 18.62 -17.10 13.61
CA LYS A 192 18.82 -17.69 14.93
C LYS A 192 20.30 -18.00 15.20
N MET A 193 21.02 -18.60 14.26
CA MET A 193 22.45 -18.90 14.42
C MET A 193 23.27 -17.62 14.62
N ILE A 194 23.02 -16.57 13.83
CA ILE A 194 23.69 -15.27 13.97
C ILE A 194 23.41 -14.67 15.35
N LEU A 195 22.15 -14.68 15.78
CA LEU A 195 21.76 -14.16 17.08
C LEU A 195 22.53 -14.83 18.24
N TYR A 196 22.61 -16.15 18.24
CA TYR A 196 23.32 -16.90 19.27
C TYR A 196 24.86 -16.79 19.18
N SER A 197 25.41 -16.39 18.03
CA SER A 197 26.86 -16.15 17.88
C SER A 197 27.26 -14.74 18.32
N VAL A 198 26.40 -13.75 18.19
CA VAL A 198 26.73 -12.34 18.48
C VAL A 198 26.33 -11.93 19.89
N VAL A 199 25.26 -12.52 20.43
CA VAL A 199 24.64 -12.11 21.69
C VAL A 199 24.84 -13.22 22.75
N LYS A 200 25.00 -12.83 24.01
CA LYS A 200 25.10 -13.80 25.14
C LYS A 200 23.83 -14.69 25.16
N PRO A 201 23.97 -15.99 25.49
CA PRO A 201 22.88 -16.97 25.38
C PRO A 201 21.57 -16.56 26.08
N HIS A 202 21.68 -15.95 27.27
CA HIS A 202 20.48 -15.46 27.99
C HIS A 202 19.70 -14.38 27.23
N TRP A 203 20.40 -13.39 26.69
CA TRP A 203 19.78 -12.35 25.88
C TRP A 203 19.28 -12.86 24.53
N ALA A 204 19.98 -13.81 23.93
CA ALA A 204 19.57 -14.44 22.68
C ALA A 204 18.24 -15.20 22.82
N GLN A 205 18.03 -15.87 23.96
CA GLN A 205 16.76 -16.54 24.27
C GLN A 205 15.62 -15.53 24.41
N LEU A 206 15.82 -14.47 25.21
CA LEU A 206 14.81 -13.42 25.38
C LEU A 206 14.42 -12.79 24.04
N ILE A 207 15.39 -12.39 23.25
CA ILE A 207 15.12 -11.80 21.91
C ILE A 207 14.37 -12.80 21.03
N GLN A 208 14.72 -14.07 21.05
CA GLN A 208 14.02 -15.09 20.27
C GLN A 208 12.57 -15.26 20.71
N GLU A 209 12.31 -15.29 22.02
CA GLU A 209 10.95 -15.40 22.57
C GLU A 209 10.08 -14.19 22.18
N GLU A 210 10.63 -12.98 22.32
CA GLU A 210 9.94 -11.75 21.93
C GLU A 210 9.65 -11.68 20.42
N VAL A 211 10.60 -12.09 19.58
CA VAL A 211 10.38 -12.14 18.12
C VAL A 211 9.30 -13.17 17.76
N LEU A 212 9.31 -14.34 18.39
CA LEU A 212 8.26 -15.36 18.16
C LEU A 212 6.90 -14.89 18.66
N TYR A 213 6.88 -14.20 19.81
CA TYR A 213 5.64 -13.60 20.34
C TYR A 213 5.11 -12.53 19.38
N ALA A 214 5.96 -11.63 18.90
CA ALA A 214 5.61 -10.62 17.91
C ALA A 214 5.09 -11.25 16.61
N ASP A 215 5.76 -12.26 16.05
CA ASP A 215 5.30 -12.98 14.84
C ASP A 215 3.92 -13.64 15.05
N LYS A 216 3.68 -14.22 16.23
CA LYS A 216 2.37 -14.79 16.59
C LYS A 216 1.28 -13.72 16.68
N MET A 217 1.57 -12.58 17.31
CA MET A 217 0.62 -11.48 17.44
C MET A 217 0.30 -10.83 16.09
N PHE A 218 1.32 -10.49 15.30
CA PHE A 218 1.13 -9.94 13.96
C PHE A 218 0.45 -10.92 13.01
N GLY A 219 0.84 -12.20 13.03
CA GLY A 219 0.18 -13.24 12.23
C GLY A 219 -1.29 -13.41 12.61
N GLY A 220 -1.59 -13.42 13.91
CA GLY A 220 -2.97 -13.45 14.43
C GLY A 220 -3.78 -12.23 14.01
N PHE A 221 -3.20 -11.04 14.09
CA PHE A 221 -3.84 -9.80 13.65
C PHE A 221 -4.15 -9.81 12.15
N ILE A 222 -3.20 -10.22 11.29
CA ILE A 222 -3.41 -10.29 9.85
C ILE A 222 -4.51 -11.30 9.51
N ASN A 223 -4.48 -12.50 10.12
CA ASN A 223 -5.51 -13.51 9.91
C ASN A 223 -6.88 -13.02 10.38
N GLY A 224 -6.93 -12.37 11.56
CA GLY A 224 -8.16 -11.77 12.08
C GLY A 224 -8.74 -10.72 11.15
N LYS A 225 -7.89 -9.83 10.61
CA LYS A 225 -8.31 -8.79 9.67
C LYS A 225 -8.80 -9.35 8.33
N ILE A 226 -8.18 -10.41 7.82
CA ILE A 226 -8.65 -11.09 6.60
C ILE A 226 -10.03 -11.69 6.83
N MET A 227 -10.25 -12.37 7.96
CA MET A 227 -11.54 -12.96 8.33
C MET A 227 -12.62 -11.88 8.52
N ASP A 228 -12.30 -10.82 9.26
CA ASP A 228 -13.20 -9.68 9.50
C ASP A 228 -13.62 -9.02 8.18
N SER A 229 -12.67 -8.71 7.31
CA SER A 229 -12.95 -8.14 6.00
C SER A 229 -13.79 -9.07 5.12
N ALA A 230 -13.55 -10.37 5.16
CA ALA A 230 -14.35 -11.34 4.41
C ALA A 230 -15.80 -11.37 4.91
N ILE A 231 -16.01 -11.39 6.22
CA ILE A 231 -17.35 -11.39 6.84
C ILE A 231 -18.09 -10.09 6.50
N ILE A 232 -17.45 -8.94 6.68
CA ILE A 232 -18.05 -7.63 6.35
C ILE A 232 -18.38 -7.56 4.86
N GLY A 233 -17.47 -8.02 3.97
CA GLY A 233 -17.70 -8.03 2.53
C GLY A 233 -18.93 -8.87 2.14
N VAL A 234 -19.09 -10.05 2.74
CA VAL A 234 -20.26 -10.92 2.52
C VAL A 234 -21.54 -10.25 3.03
N LEU A 235 -21.52 -9.68 4.25
CA LEU A 235 -22.68 -8.99 4.82
C LEU A 235 -23.08 -7.77 3.98
N CYS A 236 -22.12 -6.95 3.54
CA CYS A 236 -22.39 -5.81 2.66
C CYS A 236 -22.98 -6.26 1.31
N TYR A 237 -22.44 -7.35 0.73
CA TYR A 237 -22.97 -7.91 -0.52
C TYR A 237 -24.44 -8.29 -0.39
N PHE A 238 -24.80 -9.03 0.67
CA PHE A 238 -26.21 -9.39 0.91
C PHE A 238 -27.09 -8.18 1.22
N ALA A 239 -26.59 -7.21 1.98
CA ALA A 239 -27.32 -5.98 2.25
C ALA A 239 -27.64 -5.22 0.95
N CYS A 240 -26.65 -5.09 0.04
CA CYS A 240 -26.85 -4.42 -1.26
C CYS A 240 -27.79 -5.18 -2.23
N ILE A 241 -28.02 -6.49 -2.02
CA ILE A 241 -28.99 -7.25 -2.82
C ILE A 241 -30.42 -7.05 -2.29
N ILE A 242 -30.56 -6.86 -0.97
CA ILE A 242 -31.88 -6.75 -0.31
C ILE A 242 -32.44 -5.31 -0.42
N PHE A 243 -31.57 -4.29 -0.47
CA PHE A 243 -31.92 -2.88 -0.63
C PHE A 243 -31.69 -2.37 -2.06
#